data_54828c2a313d9cbfdc2169604e176237
#
_entry.id   54828c2a313d9cbfdc2169604e176237
#
_cell.length_a   1.000
_cell.length_b   1.000
_cell.length_c   1.000
_cell.angle_alpha   90.00
_cell.angle_beta   90.00
_cell.angle_gamma   90.00
#
_symmetry.space_group_name_H-M   'P 1'
#
loop_
_entity.id
_entity.type
_entity.pdbx_description
1 polymer ?
#
loop_
_entity_poly.entity_id
_entity_poly.type
_entity_poly.pdbx_seq_one_letter_code
_entity_poly.pdbx_strand_id
1 'polypeptide(L)'
;MPGVSAKMPLPMFNRHLLVAGATGTGKTRTLQLLAEGLSANGSSVLLCDVKGDLTGLAEAGASSDKLLSRTAANGQDWASSSFPIELLSLGGANSQFPGVPVRAQISDFGPILLARALSLNTTQEQALQLIFAWADGQGLELIDLPDLRAVISFLTSDEGKDELATIGGVSKATAGVILRALTALESQGGGQFFGAPGFDTADLMRMD
;
A
#
# COMPACT_ATOMS: atom_id res chain seq x y z
N MET A 1 -12.48 3.83 -34.97
CA MET A 1 -13.13 2.97 -35.98
C MET A 1 -14.16 2.13 -35.23
N PRO A 2 -15.46 2.25 -35.52
CA PRO A 2 -16.46 1.37 -34.96
C PRO A 2 -16.20 -0.05 -35.46
N GLY A 3 -16.21 -1.05 -34.61
CA GLY A 3 -16.12 -2.45 -34.98
C GLY A 3 -14.80 -3.18 -34.72
N VAL A 4 -13.79 -2.50 -34.20
CA VAL A 4 -12.54 -3.18 -33.73
C VAL A 4 -12.59 -3.31 -32.23
N SER A 5 -12.77 -4.53 -31.72
CA SER A 5 -12.63 -4.82 -30.27
C SER A 5 -11.25 -5.36 -29.98
N ALA A 6 -10.55 -4.76 -29.02
CA ALA A 6 -9.34 -5.34 -28.44
C ALA A 6 -9.77 -6.35 -27.35
N LYS A 7 -9.44 -7.62 -27.56
CA LYS A 7 -9.69 -8.68 -26.57
C LYS A 7 -8.39 -9.00 -25.83
N MET A 8 -8.45 -9.00 -24.52
CA MET A 8 -7.33 -9.37 -23.67
C MET A 8 -7.69 -10.65 -22.92
N PRO A 9 -7.03 -11.78 -23.22
CA PRO A 9 -7.30 -13.04 -22.52
C PRO A 9 -6.95 -12.94 -21.04
N LEU A 10 -7.79 -13.47 -20.14
CA LEU A 10 -7.56 -13.45 -18.70
C LEU A 10 -6.17 -13.92 -18.27
N PRO A 11 -5.59 -15.00 -18.83
CA PRO A 11 -4.23 -15.42 -18.46
C PRO A 11 -3.14 -14.39 -18.75
N MET A 12 -3.41 -13.36 -19.55
CA MET A 12 -2.45 -12.29 -19.84
C MET A 12 -2.42 -11.20 -18.75
N PHE A 13 -3.37 -11.19 -17.82
CA PHE A 13 -3.41 -10.22 -16.71
C PHE A 13 -2.40 -10.51 -15.59
N ASN A 14 -1.67 -11.63 -15.66
CA ASN A 14 -0.50 -11.86 -14.83
C ASN A 14 0.75 -11.07 -15.29
N ARG A 15 0.60 -10.18 -16.28
CA ARG A 15 1.65 -9.32 -16.84
C ARG A 15 1.42 -7.87 -16.45
N HIS A 16 2.45 -7.04 -16.70
CA HIS A 16 2.33 -5.61 -16.49
C HIS A 16 1.55 -4.94 -17.63
N LEU A 17 0.66 -4.02 -17.27
CA LEU A 17 -0.10 -3.19 -18.21
C LEU A 17 0.11 -1.72 -17.84
N LEU A 18 0.42 -0.89 -18.83
CA LEU A 18 0.50 0.56 -18.67
C LEU A 18 -0.73 1.22 -19.29
N VAL A 19 -1.53 1.91 -18.47
CA VAL A 19 -2.62 2.77 -18.92
C VAL A 19 -2.16 4.23 -18.86
N ALA A 20 -1.71 4.76 -20.00
CA ALA A 20 -1.16 6.12 -20.11
C ALA A 20 -2.12 7.05 -20.85
N GLY A 21 -2.05 8.34 -20.53
CA GLY A 21 -2.86 9.39 -21.17
C GLY A 21 -2.85 10.69 -20.37
N ALA A 22 -3.23 11.80 -20.99
CA ALA A 22 -3.38 13.09 -20.33
C ALA A 22 -4.53 13.06 -19.29
N THR A 23 -4.64 14.10 -18.48
CA THR A 23 -5.75 14.25 -17.53
C THR A 23 -7.08 14.33 -18.29
N GLY A 24 -8.11 13.62 -17.78
CA GLY A 24 -9.45 13.59 -18.40
C GLY A 24 -9.62 12.61 -19.58
N THR A 25 -8.58 11.86 -19.96
CA THR A 25 -8.68 10.88 -21.07
C THR A 25 -9.35 9.56 -20.69
N GLY A 26 -9.69 9.36 -19.41
CA GLY A 26 -10.40 8.17 -18.94
C GLY A 26 -9.52 7.06 -18.38
N LYS A 27 -8.28 7.36 -17.95
CA LYS A 27 -7.38 6.36 -17.34
C LYS A 27 -8.03 5.64 -16.17
N THR A 28 -8.57 6.38 -15.19
CA THR A 28 -9.26 5.81 -14.02
C THR A 28 -10.44 4.94 -14.44
N ARG A 29 -11.23 5.38 -15.43
CA ARG A 29 -12.35 4.57 -15.97
C ARG A 29 -11.86 3.29 -16.63
N THR A 30 -10.72 3.32 -17.30
CA THR A 30 -10.12 2.10 -17.88
C THR A 30 -9.69 1.13 -16.77
N LEU A 31 -9.08 1.62 -15.68
CA LEU A 31 -8.73 0.78 -14.53
C LEU A 31 -9.98 0.19 -13.86
N GLN A 32 -11.05 0.98 -13.69
CA GLN A 32 -12.33 0.50 -13.16
C GLN A 32 -12.89 -0.64 -14.02
N LEU A 33 -12.99 -0.44 -15.35
CA LEU A 33 -13.49 -1.47 -16.27
C LEU A 33 -12.65 -2.75 -16.26
N LEU A 34 -11.34 -2.64 -16.11
CA LEU A 34 -10.46 -3.81 -15.98
C LEU A 34 -10.73 -4.54 -14.66
N ALA A 35 -10.88 -3.81 -13.56
CA ALA A 35 -11.20 -4.38 -12.25
C ALA A 35 -12.57 -5.06 -12.25
N GLU A 36 -13.60 -4.42 -12.81
CA GLU A 36 -14.94 -4.98 -13.00
C GLU A 36 -14.88 -6.29 -13.80
N GLY A 37 -14.18 -6.28 -14.93
CA GLY A 37 -14.03 -7.45 -15.78
C GLY A 37 -13.30 -8.61 -15.09
N LEU A 38 -12.26 -8.33 -14.30
CA LEU A 38 -11.53 -9.34 -13.53
C LEU A 38 -12.39 -9.89 -12.40
N SER A 39 -13.06 -9.02 -11.64
CA SER A 39 -13.94 -9.42 -10.54
C SER A 39 -15.09 -10.29 -11.04
N ALA A 40 -15.76 -9.89 -12.13
CA ALA A 40 -16.83 -10.66 -12.76
C ALA A 40 -16.39 -12.06 -13.24
N ASN A 41 -15.09 -12.29 -13.41
CA ASN A 41 -14.51 -13.59 -13.78
C ASN A 41 -13.83 -14.30 -12.61
N GLY A 42 -14.14 -13.91 -11.36
CA GLY A 42 -13.66 -14.59 -10.16
C GLY A 42 -12.21 -14.31 -9.81
N SER A 43 -11.65 -13.18 -10.28
CA SER A 43 -10.28 -12.78 -9.91
C SER A 43 -10.32 -11.68 -8.85
N SER A 44 -9.60 -11.86 -7.74
CA SER A 44 -9.40 -10.81 -6.74
C SER A 44 -8.56 -9.67 -7.33
N VAL A 45 -8.92 -8.43 -7.05
CA VAL A 45 -8.24 -7.23 -7.56
C VAL A 45 -7.94 -6.28 -6.39
N LEU A 46 -6.68 -5.94 -6.20
CA LEU A 46 -6.26 -4.90 -5.25
C LEU A 46 -6.05 -3.58 -6.00
N LEU A 47 -6.74 -2.53 -5.57
CA LEU A 47 -6.62 -1.18 -6.11
C LEU A 47 -6.09 -0.22 -5.05
N CYS A 48 -5.03 0.52 -5.40
CA CYS A 48 -4.53 1.60 -4.55
C CYS A 48 -5.18 2.92 -4.98
N ASP A 49 -6.04 3.46 -4.14
CA ASP A 49 -6.79 4.70 -4.40
C ASP A 49 -6.26 5.87 -3.56
N VAL A 50 -5.47 6.74 -4.18
CA VAL A 50 -4.90 7.92 -3.51
C VAL A 50 -5.90 9.09 -3.46
N LYS A 51 -6.88 9.11 -4.37
CA LYS A 51 -7.80 10.26 -4.57
C LYS A 51 -9.23 9.98 -4.16
N GLY A 52 -9.59 8.72 -3.89
CA GLY A 52 -10.95 8.31 -3.59
C GLY A 52 -11.87 8.25 -4.81
N ASP A 53 -11.33 8.14 -6.04
CA ASP A 53 -12.10 8.10 -7.27
C ASP A 53 -12.40 6.67 -7.79
N LEU A 54 -11.94 5.64 -7.06
CA LEU A 54 -12.20 4.22 -7.37
C LEU A 54 -13.32 3.61 -6.52
N THR A 55 -13.67 4.20 -5.38
CA THR A 55 -14.66 3.67 -4.43
C THR A 55 -16.06 3.49 -5.04
N GLY A 56 -16.37 4.23 -6.11
CA GLY A 56 -17.64 4.11 -6.83
C GLY A 56 -17.93 2.75 -7.45
N LEU A 57 -16.96 1.81 -7.47
CA LEU A 57 -17.17 0.43 -7.92
C LEU A 57 -18.14 -0.36 -7.01
N ALA A 58 -18.31 0.05 -5.74
CA ALA A 58 -19.24 -0.55 -4.80
C ALA A 58 -20.71 -0.29 -5.14
N GLU A 59 -21.00 0.77 -5.88
CA GLU A 59 -22.34 1.23 -6.17
C GLU A 59 -22.73 0.95 -7.62
N ALA A 60 -23.99 0.53 -7.82
CA ALA A 60 -24.51 0.32 -9.16
C ALA A 60 -24.59 1.65 -9.91
N GLY A 61 -23.96 1.73 -11.08
CA GLY A 61 -23.91 2.94 -11.89
C GLY A 61 -25.29 3.38 -12.40
N ALA A 62 -25.57 4.69 -12.39
CA ALA A 62 -26.79 5.23 -12.97
C ALA A 62 -26.68 5.31 -14.50
N SER A 63 -27.75 4.96 -15.21
CA SER A 63 -27.85 5.13 -16.65
C SER A 63 -28.02 6.61 -17.04
N SER A 64 -27.56 6.97 -18.23
CA SER A 64 -27.88 8.23 -18.86
C SER A 64 -27.99 8.02 -20.39
N ASP A 65 -28.76 8.85 -21.06
CA ASP A 65 -28.92 8.76 -22.53
C ASP A 65 -27.59 8.85 -23.26
N LYS A 66 -26.66 9.67 -22.73
CA LYS A 66 -25.32 9.82 -23.30
C LYS A 66 -24.50 8.53 -23.13
N LEU A 67 -24.62 7.87 -21.97
CA LEU A 67 -23.91 6.60 -21.67
C LEU A 67 -24.46 5.50 -22.58
N LEU A 68 -25.79 5.33 -22.61
CA LEU A 68 -26.48 4.31 -23.44
C LEU A 68 -26.16 4.47 -24.91
N SER A 69 -26.24 5.70 -25.45
CA SER A 69 -25.89 5.99 -26.84
C SER A 69 -24.44 5.64 -27.16
N ARG A 70 -23.52 5.95 -26.26
CA ARG A 70 -22.08 5.67 -26.42
C ARG A 70 -21.77 4.19 -26.39
N THR A 71 -22.34 3.46 -25.43
CA THR A 71 -22.11 2.01 -25.28
C THR A 71 -22.74 1.26 -26.46
N ALA A 72 -23.96 1.63 -26.91
CA ALA A 72 -24.58 1.07 -28.10
C ALA A 72 -23.73 1.31 -29.35
N ALA A 73 -23.19 2.53 -29.54
CA ALA A 73 -22.32 2.85 -30.68
C ALA A 73 -21.02 2.03 -30.68
N ASN A 74 -20.54 1.60 -29.50
CA ASN A 74 -19.36 0.74 -29.34
C ASN A 74 -19.72 -0.76 -29.41
N GLY A 75 -20.98 -1.14 -29.55
CA GLY A 75 -21.44 -2.53 -29.51
C GLY A 75 -21.35 -3.16 -28.12
N GLN A 76 -21.42 -2.35 -27.05
CA GLN A 76 -21.43 -2.80 -25.68
C GLN A 76 -22.86 -2.90 -25.16
N ASP A 77 -23.19 -4.02 -24.54
CA ASP A 77 -24.44 -4.21 -23.81
C ASP A 77 -24.24 -3.76 -22.38
N TRP A 78 -24.51 -2.48 -22.10
CA TRP A 78 -24.29 -1.90 -20.78
C TRP A 78 -25.47 -2.21 -19.86
N ALA A 79 -25.15 -2.76 -18.68
CA ALA A 79 -26.09 -2.93 -17.59
C ALA A 79 -25.51 -2.32 -16.30
N SER A 80 -26.39 -1.77 -15.46
CA SER A 80 -25.99 -1.29 -14.13
C SER A 80 -25.60 -2.47 -13.25
N SER A 81 -24.42 -2.43 -12.65
CA SER A 81 -23.90 -3.46 -11.74
C SER A 81 -23.17 -2.83 -10.58
N SER A 82 -23.14 -3.52 -9.44
CA SER A 82 -22.25 -3.30 -8.33
C SER A 82 -21.31 -4.49 -8.18
N PHE A 83 -20.16 -4.27 -7.55
CA PHE A 83 -19.15 -5.30 -7.34
C PHE A 83 -18.88 -5.45 -5.86
N PRO A 84 -18.56 -6.67 -5.36
CA PRO A 84 -18.16 -6.86 -3.98
C PRO A 84 -16.82 -6.14 -3.74
N ILE A 85 -16.81 -5.19 -2.82
CA ILE A 85 -15.63 -4.37 -2.52
C ILE A 85 -15.42 -4.33 -1.01
N GLU A 86 -14.19 -4.55 -0.60
CA GLU A 86 -13.72 -4.24 0.74
C GLU A 86 -12.85 -2.98 0.69
N LEU A 87 -13.24 -1.95 1.45
CA LEU A 87 -12.48 -0.73 1.57
C LEU A 87 -11.48 -0.85 2.72
N LEU A 88 -10.20 -0.71 2.41
CA LEU A 88 -9.12 -0.74 3.37
C LEU A 88 -8.58 0.67 3.63
N SER A 89 -8.25 0.98 4.88
CA SER A 89 -7.73 2.28 5.29
C SER A 89 -6.36 2.16 5.94
N LEU A 90 -5.39 2.93 5.47
CA LEU A 90 -4.06 3.03 6.09
C LEU A 90 -3.99 4.03 7.25
N GLY A 91 -5.01 4.88 7.42
CA GLY A 91 -5.03 5.95 8.42
C GLY A 91 -5.85 5.66 9.68
N GLY A 92 -6.30 4.41 9.89
CA GLY A 92 -7.13 4.04 11.03
C GLY A 92 -8.53 4.65 11.02
N ALA A 93 -9.23 4.57 12.16
CA ALA A 93 -10.63 4.98 12.30
C ALA A 93 -10.92 6.48 12.05
N ASN A 94 -9.89 7.34 12.11
CA ASN A 94 -9.99 8.78 11.89
C ASN A 94 -9.60 9.20 10.47
N SER A 95 -9.39 8.24 9.57
CA SER A 95 -9.08 8.52 8.17
C SER A 95 -10.25 9.25 7.50
N GLN A 96 -9.93 10.18 6.60
CA GLN A 96 -10.92 10.80 5.70
C GLN A 96 -11.57 9.79 4.76
N PHE A 97 -10.92 8.63 4.57
CA PHE A 97 -11.40 7.53 3.75
C PHE A 97 -11.87 6.40 4.68
N PRO A 98 -13.20 6.16 4.75
CA PRO A 98 -13.73 5.07 5.55
C PRO A 98 -13.24 3.73 4.99
N GLY A 99 -12.94 2.80 5.89
CA GLY A 99 -12.51 1.45 5.52
C GLY A 99 -12.05 0.66 6.73
N VAL A 100 -11.83 -0.63 6.53
CA VAL A 100 -11.24 -1.50 7.55
C VAL A 100 -9.79 -1.08 7.75
N PRO A 101 -9.35 -0.76 8.98
CA PRO A 101 -7.97 -0.39 9.24
C PRO A 101 -7.02 -1.56 8.91
N VAL A 102 -6.05 -1.30 8.05
CA VAL A 102 -4.97 -2.25 7.75
C VAL A 102 -3.76 -1.86 8.59
N ARG A 103 -3.15 -2.83 9.25
CA ARG A 103 -1.95 -2.65 10.05
C ARG A 103 -0.86 -3.62 9.61
N ALA A 104 0.39 -3.18 9.73
CA ALA A 104 1.57 -4.00 9.51
C ALA A 104 2.53 -3.85 10.68
N GLN A 105 3.20 -4.93 11.05
CA GLN A 105 4.29 -4.83 12.02
C GLN A 105 5.52 -4.24 11.34
N ILE A 106 6.34 -3.53 12.11
CA ILE A 106 7.61 -2.96 11.63
C ILE A 106 8.52 -4.07 11.11
N SER A 107 8.59 -5.22 11.80
CA SER A 107 9.38 -6.39 11.38
C SER A 107 8.95 -6.92 10.02
N ASP A 108 7.63 -7.04 9.77
CA ASP A 108 7.09 -7.52 8.48
C ASP A 108 7.32 -6.53 7.34
N PHE A 109 7.20 -5.24 7.65
CA PHE A 109 7.44 -4.18 6.66
C PHE A 109 8.92 -4.13 6.23
N GLY A 110 9.80 -4.37 7.16
CA GLY A 110 11.23 -4.52 6.95
C GLY A 110 12.00 -3.20 6.73
N PRO A 111 13.33 -3.23 6.86
CA PRO A 111 14.15 -2.02 6.88
C PRO A 111 14.21 -1.31 5.52
N ILE A 112 14.15 -2.04 4.40
CA ILE A 112 14.29 -1.45 3.05
C ILE A 112 13.04 -0.61 2.70
N LEU A 113 11.85 -1.17 2.91
CA LEU A 113 10.61 -0.43 2.63
C LEU A 113 10.44 0.72 3.61
N LEU A 114 10.78 0.52 4.87
CA LEU A 114 10.73 1.58 5.88
C LEU A 114 11.71 2.71 5.56
N ALA A 115 12.94 2.42 5.13
CA ALA A 115 13.89 3.44 4.71
C ALA A 115 13.36 4.30 3.55
N ARG A 116 12.69 3.68 2.59
CA ARG A 116 12.03 4.40 1.48
C ARG A 116 10.87 5.27 1.96
N ALA A 117 10.01 4.74 2.82
CA ALA A 117 8.90 5.49 3.42
C ALA A 117 9.38 6.70 4.21
N LEU A 118 10.52 6.57 4.90
CA LEU A 118 11.18 7.63 5.66
C LEU A 118 12.05 8.56 4.80
N SER A 119 12.19 8.30 3.49
CA SER A 119 13.07 9.04 2.57
C SER A 119 14.52 9.09 3.04
N LEU A 120 15.04 7.99 3.57
CA LEU A 120 16.40 7.87 4.06
C LEU A 120 17.40 7.72 2.90
N ASN A 121 18.62 8.25 3.08
CA ASN A 121 19.71 8.01 2.15
C ASN A 121 20.36 6.63 2.40
N THR A 122 21.27 6.22 1.50
CA THR A 122 21.93 4.90 1.55
C THR A 122 22.61 4.62 2.90
N THR A 123 23.31 5.58 3.49
CA THR A 123 23.98 5.40 4.78
C THR A 123 22.99 5.18 5.92
N GLN A 124 21.88 5.90 5.90
CA GLN A 124 20.81 5.78 6.90
C GLN A 124 20.02 4.49 6.71
N GLU A 125 19.79 4.07 5.46
CA GLU A 125 19.18 2.77 5.14
C GLU A 125 20.05 1.61 5.65
N GLN A 126 21.37 1.65 5.39
CA GLN A 126 22.30 0.64 5.89
C GLN A 126 22.33 0.59 7.43
N ALA A 127 22.29 1.75 8.09
CA ALA A 127 22.20 1.81 9.55
C ALA A 127 20.88 1.20 10.05
N LEU A 128 19.77 1.47 9.37
CA LEU A 128 18.47 0.87 9.69
C LEU A 128 18.50 -0.66 9.52
N GLN A 129 19.12 -1.17 8.44
CA GLN A 129 19.31 -2.60 8.21
C GLN A 129 20.11 -3.27 9.34
N LEU A 130 21.18 -2.61 9.83
CA LEU A 130 21.96 -3.12 10.97
C LEU A 130 21.12 -3.20 12.25
N ILE A 131 20.27 -2.20 12.51
CA ILE A 131 19.38 -2.16 13.67
C ILE A 131 18.38 -3.32 13.63
N PHE A 132 17.77 -3.57 12.47
CA PHE A 132 16.86 -4.70 12.28
C PHE A 132 17.58 -6.04 12.46
N ALA A 133 18.75 -6.22 11.84
CA ALA A 133 19.52 -7.45 11.96
C ALA A 133 19.94 -7.73 13.42
N TRP A 134 20.26 -6.68 14.17
CA TRP A 134 20.54 -6.82 15.61
C TRP A 134 19.29 -7.25 16.39
N ALA A 135 18.15 -6.58 16.16
CA ALA A 135 16.89 -6.93 16.82
C ALA A 135 16.48 -8.37 16.54
N ASP A 136 16.56 -8.81 15.28
CA ASP A 136 16.31 -10.20 14.87
C ASP A 136 17.26 -11.18 15.58
N GLY A 137 18.56 -10.84 15.68
CA GLY A 137 19.56 -11.64 16.36
C GLY A 137 19.31 -11.76 17.88
N GLN A 138 18.63 -10.78 18.47
CA GLN A 138 18.20 -10.81 19.87
C GLN A 138 16.81 -11.44 20.07
N GLY A 139 16.13 -11.85 19.00
CA GLY A 139 14.76 -12.36 19.04
C GLY A 139 13.73 -11.31 19.44
N LEU A 140 14.01 -10.03 19.14
CA LEU A 140 13.10 -8.92 19.41
C LEU A 140 12.23 -8.65 18.19
N GLU A 141 10.93 -8.80 18.33
CA GLU A 141 9.96 -8.38 17.34
C GLU A 141 9.74 -6.86 17.44
N LEU A 142 9.94 -6.17 16.31
CA LEU A 142 9.61 -4.76 16.19
C LEU A 142 8.16 -4.65 15.71
N ILE A 143 7.24 -4.44 16.64
CA ILE A 143 5.80 -4.42 16.34
C ILE A 143 5.39 -3.04 15.82
N ASP A 144 5.83 -1.99 16.50
CA ASP A 144 5.39 -0.62 16.20
C ASP A 144 6.57 0.39 16.17
N LEU A 145 6.25 1.67 15.95
CA LEU A 145 7.25 2.75 15.91
C LEU A 145 7.94 2.98 17.26
N PRO A 146 7.25 2.91 18.41
CA PRO A 146 7.87 2.93 19.74
C PRO A 146 8.94 1.87 19.95
N ASP A 147 8.71 0.62 19.53
CA ASP A 147 9.68 -0.48 19.67
C ASP A 147 10.97 -0.17 18.90
N LEU A 148 10.83 0.21 17.62
CA LEU A 148 11.99 0.60 16.81
C LEU A 148 12.73 1.78 17.41
N ARG A 149 12.01 2.77 17.93
CA ARG A 149 12.60 3.93 18.61
C ARG A 149 13.39 3.52 19.86
N ALA A 150 12.85 2.61 20.66
CA ALA A 150 13.49 2.08 21.86
C ALA A 150 14.82 1.36 21.52
N VAL A 151 14.80 0.51 20.48
CA VAL A 151 16.00 -0.19 20.01
C VAL A 151 17.05 0.79 19.49
N ILE A 152 16.69 1.78 18.67
CA ILE A 152 17.63 2.81 18.19
C ILE A 152 18.24 3.58 19.36
N SER A 153 17.43 3.94 20.35
CA SER A 153 17.88 4.68 21.51
C SER A 153 18.83 3.86 22.37
N PHE A 154 18.53 2.58 22.57
CA PHE A 154 19.43 1.66 23.29
C PHE A 154 20.77 1.51 22.57
N LEU A 155 20.78 1.19 21.28
CA LEU A 155 22.00 0.96 20.49
C LEU A 155 22.91 2.21 20.36
N THR A 156 22.39 3.38 20.68
CA THR A 156 23.15 4.66 20.68
C THR A 156 23.43 5.19 22.08
N SER A 157 22.98 4.48 23.12
CA SER A 157 23.28 4.76 24.51
C SER A 157 24.70 4.29 24.90
N ASP A 158 25.17 4.67 26.08
CA ASP A 158 26.46 4.19 26.58
C ASP A 158 26.45 2.70 26.92
N GLU A 159 25.28 2.11 27.16
CA GLU A 159 25.11 0.69 27.48
C GLU A 159 25.08 -0.17 26.20
N GLY A 160 24.43 0.29 25.14
CA GLY A 160 24.21 -0.49 23.90
C GLY A 160 25.16 -0.17 22.75
N LYS A 161 25.95 0.88 22.79
CA LYS A 161 26.83 1.33 21.69
C LYS A 161 27.83 0.28 21.21
N ASP A 162 28.24 -0.63 22.09
CA ASP A 162 29.24 -1.64 21.78
C ASP A 162 28.62 -2.89 21.11
N GLU A 163 27.30 -3.05 21.15
CA GLU A 163 26.59 -4.17 20.54
C GLU A 163 26.80 -4.24 19.01
N LEU A 164 26.86 -3.10 18.36
CA LEU A 164 27.08 -3.00 16.90
C LEU A 164 28.53 -2.70 16.53
N ALA A 165 29.44 -2.58 17.48
CA ALA A 165 30.84 -2.16 17.23
C ALA A 165 31.57 -3.09 16.25
N THR A 166 31.28 -4.41 16.32
CA THR A 166 31.92 -5.44 15.50
C THR A 166 31.43 -5.46 14.05
N ILE A 167 30.25 -4.89 13.76
CA ILE A 167 29.60 -4.92 12.43
C ILE A 167 29.40 -3.53 11.79
N GLY A 168 30.09 -2.52 12.33
CA GLY A 168 30.15 -1.18 11.73
C GLY A 168 29.52 -0.06 12.57
N GLY A 169 28.76 -0.38 13.60
CA GLY A 169 28.14 0.59 14.50
C GLY A 169 27.11 1.49 13.84
N VAL A 170 26.40 2.26 14.65
CA VAL A 170 25.48 3.33 14.18
C VAL A 170 25.86 4.63 14.88
N SER A 171 26.22 5.65 14.11
CA SER A 171 26.57 6.95 14.68
C SER A 171 25.34 7.62 15.30
N LYS A 172 25.55 8.36 16.41
CA LYS A 172 24.49 9.18 17.04
C LYS A 172 23.87 10.17 16.05
N ALA A 173 24.63 10.69 15.09
CA ALA A 173 24.16 11.59 14.05
C ALA A 173 23.17 10.89 13.10
N THR A 174 23.52 9.71 12.61
CA THR A 174 22.66 8.88 11.74
C THR A 174 21.38 8.45 12.45
N ALA A 175 21.51 7.94 13.69
CA ALA A 175 20.36 7.58 14.52
C ALA A 175 19.42 8.78 14.74
N GLY A 176 19.98 9.96 15.02
CA GLY A 176 19.19 11.19 15.19
C GLY A 176 18.39 11.59 13.94
N VAL A 177 18.90 11.30 12.73
CA VAL A 177 18.12 11.53 11.49
C VAL A 177 16.97 10.54 11.42
N ILE A 178 17.22 9.26 11.65
CA ILE A 178 16.19 8.21 11.63
C ILE A 178 15.10 8.50 12.66
N LEU A 179 15.46 8.84 13.90
CA LEU A 179 14.50 9.18 14.96
C LEU A 179 13.62 10.38 14.61
N ARG A 180 14.17 11.42 13.96
CA ARG A 180 13.36 12.55 13.48
C ARG A 180 12.41 12.14 12.36
N ALA A 181 12.85 11.31 11.43
CA ALA A 181 12.00 10.79 10.36
C ALA A 181 10.86 9.92 10.91
N LEU A 182 11.12 9.07 11.91
CA LEU A 182 10.09 8.29 12.62
C LEU A 182 9.08 9.21 13.32
N THR A 183 9.55 10.29 13.97
CA THR A 183 8.65 11.27 14.61
C THR A 183 7.76 11.98 13.58
N ALA A 184 8.32 12.33 12.42
CA ALA A 184 7.56 12.93 11.35
C ALA A 184 6.49 11.96 10.79
N LEU A 185 6.85 10.69 10.59
CA LEU A 185 5.91 9.65 10.15
C LEU A 185 4.79 9.43 11.18
N GLU A 186 5.12 9.38 12.45
CA GLU A 186 4.16 9.22 13.54
C GLU A 186 3.15 10.39 13.57
N SER A 187 3.64 11.63 13.41
CA SER A 187 2.78 12.83 13.36
C SER A 187 1.84 12.85 12.14
N GLN A 188 2.17 12.12 11.07
CA GLN A 188 1.35 11.95 9.86
C GLN A 188 0.38 10.76 9.95
N GLY A 189 0.28 10.10 11.11
CA GLY A 189 -0.62 8.97 11.33
C GLY A 189 0.03 7.60 11.18
N GLY A 190 1.35 7.51 10.97
CA GLY A 190 2.06 6.25 10.84
C GLY A 190 1.88 5.30 12.03
N GLY A 191 1.68 5.82 13.24
CA GLY A 191 1.36 5.02 14.43
C GLY A 191 0.01 4.31 14.38
N GLN A 192 -0.88 4.68 13.44
CA GLN A 192 -2.15 3.98 13.23
C GLN A 192 -1.98 2.80 12.24
N PHE A 193 -1.01 2.90 11.35
CA PHE A 193 -0.69 1.85 10.39
C PHE A 193 0.25 0.80 10.98
N PHE A 194 1.33 1.23 11.69
CA PHE A 194 2.25 0.29 12.30
C PHE A 194 1.74 -0.23 13.64
N GLY A 195 1.67 -1.56 13.77
CA GLY A 195 1.23 -2.24 14.99
C GLY A 195 0.58 -3.58 14.73
N ALA A 196 0.17 -4.24 15.82
CA ALA A 196 -0.57 -5.50 15.77
C ALA A 196 -2.11 -5.24 15.81
N PRO A 197 -2.93 -6.20 15.30
CA PRO A 197 -2.49 -7.33 14.47
C PRO A 197 -2.08 -6.87 13.06
N GLY A 198 -1.07 -7.53 12.48
CA GLY A 198 -0.78 -7.40 11.05
C GLY A 198 -1.86 -8.06 10.20
N PHE A 199 -2.07 -7.59 8.97
CA PHE A 199 -2.96 -8.26 8.03
C PHE A 199 -2.24 -9.39 7.30
N ASP A 200 -2.99 -10.45 6.95
CA ASP A 200 -2.51 -11.48 6.04
C ASP A 200 -2.98 -11.15 4.62
N THR A 201 -2.08 -11.27 3.64
CA THR A 201 -2.42 -11.10 2.22
C THR A 201 -3.45 -12.13 1.74
N ALA A 202 -3.54 -13.31 2.38
CA ALA A 202 -4.57 -14.29 2.11
C ALA A 202 -5.98 -13.76 2.43
N ASP A 203 -6.10 -12.88 3.43
CA ASP A 203 -7.38 -12.25 3.78
C ASP A 203 -7.89 -11.29 2.69
N LEU A 204 -7.00 -10.81 1.82
CA LEU A 204 -7.35 -9.95 0.68
C LEU A 204 -7.82 -10.73 -0.56
N MET A 205 -7.69 -12.05 -0.55
CA MET A 205 -8.02 -12.93 -1.68
C MET A 205 -9.25 -13.79 -1.38
N ARG A 206 -10.29 -13.19 -0.80
CA ARG A 206 -11.56 -13.89 -0.55
C ARG A 206 -12.35 -14.00 -1.84
N MET A 207 -12.96 -15.15 -2.04
CA MET A 207 -14.01 -15.37 -3.02
C MET A 207 -15.28 -15.71 -2.23
N ASP A 208 -16.22 -14.80 -2.24
CA ASP A 208 -17.55 -14.99 -1.65
C ASP A 208 -18.47 -15.69 -2.65
#